data_ead5d9df2726fea5aa4bf3a5ac86b277
#
_entry.id   ead5d9df2726fea5aa4bf3a5ac86b277
#
_cell.length_a   1.000
_cell.length_b   1.000
_cell.length_c   1.000
_cell.angle_alpha   90.00
_cell.angle_beta   90.00
_cell.angle_gamma   90.00
#
_symmetry.space_group_name_H-M   'P 1'
#
loop_
_entity.id
_entity.type
_entity.pdbx_description
1 polymer ?
#
loop_
_entity_poly.entity_id
_entity_poly.type
_entity_poly.pdbx_seq_one_letter_code
_entity_poly.pdbx_strand_id
1 'polypeptide(L)'
;MDSDNWPADQWPTDESVNRWWQEGFTEGADPEYEEQILPMAAAHLDGATRILDVGTGEGQLARLAARLPTKPQTVIGLDPTKPQLDLAVTRAGGPAYALASAHALPFPDASFDAVVACLVFEHVDDADSAIAEVGRVLEPGGRFLFFLNHPLLQAPGSGWVDDQILMEQYWRIGPYLIEDKSLEEVEKGILLPFIHRPLSRYVNALASAGLLVTRMEEPAPPPGFLARAHEYVEAAAFPRLLFMRAEKLGT
;
A
#
# COMPACT_ATOMS: atom_id res chain seq x y z
N MET A 1 20.73 2.85 15.28
CA MET A 1 21.30 2.62 13.94
C MET A 1 21.06 3.90 13.18
N ASP A 2 22.09 4.49 12.54
CA ASP A 2 21.91 5.72 11.78
C ASP A 2 20.96 5.47 10.60
N SER A 3 19.93 6.29 10.46
CA SER A 3 18.97 6.26 9.35
C SER A 3 19.65 6.38 7.97
N ASP A 4 20.86 6.96 7.94
CA ASP A 4 21.64 7.21 6.72
C ASP A 4 22.36 5.97 6.16
N ASN A 5 22.27 4.82 6.84
CA ASN A 5 23.04 3.61 6.48
C ASN A 5 22.16 2.41 6.10
N TRP A 6 20.86 2.64 5.82
CA TRP A 6 20.03 1.58 5.27
C TRP A 6 20.26 1.45 3.75
N PRO A 7 20.72 0.28 3.26
CA PRO A 7 20.89 0.08 1.82
C PRO A 7 19.53 0.22 1.10
N ALA A 8 19.48 1.09 0.10
CA ALA A 8 18.25 1.44 -0.62
C ALA A 8 17.48 0.24 -1.22
N ASP A 9 18.13 -0.91 -1.34
CA ASP A 9 17.63 -2.10 -2.04
C ASP A 9 17.30 -3.27 -1.09
N GLN A 10 17.40 -3.09 0.24
CA GLN A 10 17.22 -4.21 1.16
C GLN A 10 16.04 -3.96 2.11
N TRP A 11 14.90 -4.51 1.75
CA TRP A 11 13.84 -4.77 2.71
C TRP A 11 14.39 -5.62 3.87
N PRO A 12 14.00 -5.33 5.13
CA PRO A 12 14.45 -6.15 6.25
C PRO A 12 14.13 -7.62 6.00
N THR A 13 15.18 -8.43 5.88
CA THR A 13 15.04 -9.89 5.71
C THR A 13 14.93 -10.61 7.05
N ASP A 14 14.82 -9.85 8.15
CA ASP A 14 14.68 -10.41 9.49
C ASP A 14 13.40 -11.25 9.60
N GLU A 15 13.54 -12.43 10.17
CA GLU A 15 12.44 -13.38 10.34
C GLU A 15 11.32 -12.81 11.22
N SER A 16 11.65 -11.92 12.17
CA SER A 16 10.69 -11.24 13.04
C SER A 16 9.83 -10.25 12.27
N VAL A 17 10.41 -9.50 11.33
CA VAL A 17 9.69 -8.57 10.45
C VAL A 17 8.72 -9.33 9.55
N ASN A 18 9.19 -10.41 8.92
CA ASN A 18 8.33 -11.24 8.08
C ASN A 18 7.15 -11.83 8.87
N ARG A 19 7.40 -12.30 10.09
CA ARG A 19 6.36 -12.85 10.97
C ARG A 19 5.35 -11.78 11.37
N TRP A 20 5.82 -10.58 11.74
CA TRP A 20 4.95 -9.46 12.09
C TRP A 20 3.97 -9.11 10.96
N TRP A 21 4.47 -9.02 9.71
CA TRP A 21 3.61 -8.82 8.54
C TRP A 21 2.62 -9.96 8.34
N GLN A 22 3.07 -11.19 8.51
CA GLN A 22 2.25 -12.38 8.31
C GLN A 22 1.14 -12.50 9.36
N GLU A 23 1.41 -12.17 10.61
CA GLU A 23 0.44 -12.28 11.71
C GLU A 23 -0.48 -11.05 11.78
N GLY A 24 0.03 -9.84 11.54
CA GLY A 24 -0.71 -8.60 11.65
C GLY A 24 -1.69 -8.34 10.51
N PHE A 25 -1.34 -8.79 9.30
CA PHE A 25 -2.12 -8.51 8.08
C PHE A 25 -2.67 -9.78 7.41
N THR A 26 -2.66 -10.90 8.11
CA THR A 26 -3.26 -12.13 7.60
C THR A 26 -4.77 -12.02 7.52
N GLU A 27 -5.38 -12.89 6.72
CA GLU A 27 -6.83 -12.94 6.47
C GLU A 27 -7.63 -12.88 7.78
N GLY A 28 -8.45 -11.82 7.95
CA GLY A 28 -9.27 -11.57 9.13
C GLY A 28 -8.58 -10.88 10.31
N ALA A 29 -7.28 -10.61 10.27
CA ALA A 29 -6.57 -9.99 11.39
C ALA A 29 -6.73 -8.48 11.47
N ASP A 30 -6.74 -7.80 10.31
CA ASP A 30 -6.82 -6.35 10.22
C ASP A 30 -8.20 -5.89 9.72
N PRO A 31 -8.96 -5.14 10.53
CA PRO A 31 -10.26 -4.61 10.13
C PRO A 31 -10.18 -3.59 8.99
N GLU A 32 -9.08 -2.86 8.81
CA GLU A 32 -8.93 -1.94 7.68
C GLU A 32 -8.85 -2.73 6.36
N TYR A 33 -8.18 -3.88 6.35
CA TYR A 33 -8.19 -4.77 5.19
C TYR A 33 -9.58 -5.35 4.93
N GLU A 34 -10.20 -5.96 5.92
CA GLU A 34 -11.47 -6.68 5.76
C GLU A 34 -12.65 -5.76 5.43
N GLU A 35 -12.73 -4.62 6.12
CA GLU A 35 -13.90 -3.76 6.05
C GLU A 35 -13.78 -2.64 5.01
N GLN A 36 -12.55 -2.29 4.56
CA GLN A 36 -12.31 -1.21 3.60
C GLN A 36 -11.52 -1.65 2.36
N ILE A 37 -10.28 -2.10 2.53
CA ILE A 37 -9.36 -2.30 1.41
C ILE A 37 -9.88 -3.39 0.47
N LEU A 38 -10.22 -4.57 0.99
CA LEU A 38 -10.67 -5.68 0.17
C LEU A 38 -11.98 -5.38 -0.59
N PRO A 39 -13.02 -4.81 0.03
CA PRO A 39 -14.23 -4.40 -0.70
C PRO A 39 -13.97 -3.34 -1.77
N MET A 40 -13.15 -2.33 -1.48
CA MET A 40 -12.79 -1.29 -2.45
C MET A 40 -11.98 -1.87 -3.61
N ALA A 41 -10.98 -2.71 -3.31
CA ALA A 41 -10.18 -3.38 -4.34
C ALA A 41 -11.06 -4.26 -5.23
N ALA A 42 -11.96 -5.05 -4.67
CA ALA A 42 -12.89 -5.88 -5.44
C ALA A 42 -13.75 -5.04 -6.39
N ALA A 43 -14.34 -3.94 -5.90
CA ALA A 43 -15.18 -3.06 -6.70
C ALA A 43 -14.42 -2.40 -7.85
N HIS A 44 -13.18 -1.99 -7.61
CA HIS A 44 -12.38 -1.30 -8.62
C HIS A 44 -11.57 -2.23 -9.54
N LEU A 45 -11.35 -3.50 -9.16
CA LEU A 45 -10.75 -4.52 -10.03
C LEU A 45 -11.77 -5.23 -10.91
N ASP A 46 -13.07 -5.09 -10.62
CA ASP A 46 -14.10 -5.77 -11.39
C ASP A 46 -14.02 -5.42 -12.88
N GLY A 47 -14.16 -6.44 -13.73
CA GLY A 47 -14.00 -6.34 -15.18
C GLY A 47 -12.54 -6.38 -15.67
N ALA A 48 -11.53 -6.35 -14.81
CA ALA A 48 -10.15 -6.56 -15.22
C ALA A 48 -9.90 -8.02 -15.59
N THR A 49 -9.01 -8.24 -16.55
CA THR A 49 -8.68 -9.58 -17.06
C THR A 49 -7.24 -10.00 -16.79
N ARG A 50 -6.32 -9.06 -16.70
CA ARG A 50 -4.89 -9.27 -16.44
C ARG A 50 -4.45 -8.34 -15.31
N ILE A 51 -4.35 -8.89 -14.12
CA ILE A 51 -4.15 -8.14 -12.88
C ILE A 51 -2.75 -8.40 -12.33
N LEU A 52 -2.02 -7.33 -11.99
CA LEU A 52 -0.77 -7.38 -11.25
C LEU A 52 -0.97 -6.77 -9.86
N ASP A 53 -0.57 -7.50 -8.83
CA ASP A 53 -0.51 -7.04 -7.43
C ASP A 53 0.95 -6.79 -7.05
N VAL A 54 1.34 -5.53 -6.92
CA VAL A 54 2.71 -5.08 -6.62
C VAL A 54 2.89 -4.94 -5.12
N GLY A 55 3.87 -5.64 -4.56
CA GLY A 55 4.04 -5.75 -3.12
C GLY A 55 2.96 -6.63 -2.49
N THR A 56 2.71 -7.78 -3.13
CA THR A 56 1.59 -8.69 -2.80
C THR A 56 1.67 -9.27 -1.38
N GLY A 57 2.85 -9.23 -0.75
CA GLY A 57 3.08 -9.86 0.55
C GLY A 57 2.71 -11.34 0.53
N GLU A 58 1.87 -11.75 1.45
CA GLU A 58 1.34 -13.12 1.53
C GLU A 58 0.19 -13.42 0.54
N GLY A 59 -0.09 -12.50 -0.39
CA GLY A 59 -0.98 -12.71 -1.52
C GLY A 59 -2.48 -12.46 -1.26
N GLN A 60 -2.85 -11.70 -0.25
CA GLN A 60 -4.26 -11.50 0.12
C GLN A 60 -5.05 -10.82 -0.99
N LEU A 61 -4.56 -9.70 -1.55
CA LEU A 61 -5.21 -9.01 -2.67
C LEU A 61 -5.16 -9.80 -3.96
N ALA A 62 -4.03 -10.46 -4.25
CA ALA A 62 -3.94 -11.34 -5.43
C ALA A 62 -4.97 -12.47 -5.37
N ARG A 63 -5.16 -13.11 -4.19
CA ARG A 63 -6.20 -14.14 -4.01
C ARG A 63 -7.62 -13.58 -4.14
N LEU A 64 -7.87 -12.37 -3.61
CA LEU A 64 -9.14 -11.68 -3.83
C LEU A 64 -9.39 -11.48 -5.33
N ALA A 65 -8.41 -10.93 -6.05
CA ALA A 65 -8.50 -10.68 -7.48
C ALA A 65 -8.80 -11.97 -8.28
N ALA A 66 -8.13 -13.07 -7.95
CA ALA A 66 -8.37 -14.37 -8.61
C ALA A 66 -9.78 -14.94 -8.38
N ARG A 67 -10.47 -14.47 -7.33
CA ARG A 67 -11.84 -14.92 -6.97
C ARG A 67 -12.93 -13.97 -7.46
N LEU A 68 -12.59 -12.90 -8.17
CA LEU A 68 -13.58 -11.96 -8.70
C LEU A 68 -14.61 -12.67 -9.59
N PRO A 69 -15.89 -12.25 -9.57
CA PRO A 69 -16.95 -12.85 -10.40
C PRO A 69 -16.63 -12.84 -11.89
N THR A 70 -15.89 -11.84 -12.36
CA THR A 70 -15.47 -11.68 -13.75
C THR A 70 -14.41 -12.69 -14.19
N LYS A 71 -13.81 -13.44 -13.24
CA LYS A 71 -12.80 -14.48 -13.48
C LYS A 71 -11.65 -14.00 -14.37
N PRO A 72 -10.75 -13.20 -13.84
CA PRO A 72 -9.56 -12.74 -14.58
C PRO A 72 -8.80 -13.91 -15.21
N GLN A 73 -8.24 -13.68 -16.40
CA GLN A 73 -7.45 -14.70 -17.11
C GLN A 73 -6.09 -14.91 -16.44
N THR A 74 -5.55 -13.82 -15.87
CA THR A 74 -4.23 -13.83 -15.25
C THR A 74 -4.27 -12.94 -14.01
N VAL A 75 -3.79 -13.46 -12.89
CA VAL A 75 -3.48 -12.70 -11.68
C VAL A 75 -2.07 -13.06 -11.24
N ILE A 76 -1.22 -12.05 -11.11
CA ILE A 76 0.16 -12.23 -10.66
C ILE A 76 0.39 -11.34 -9.44
N GLY A 77 0.88 -11.93 -8.35
CA GLY A 77 1.41 -11.20 -7.20
C GLY A 77 2.93 -11.10 -7.29
N LEU A 78 3.47 -9.92 -6.99
CA LEU A 78 4.91 -9.67 -7.01
C LEU A 78 5.36 -9.08 -5.68
N ASP A 79 6.47 -9.59 -5.15
CA ASP A 79 7.07 -9.11 -3.90
C ASP A 79 8.60 -9.30 -3.93
N PRO A 80 9.40 -8.40 -3.34
CA PRO A 80 10.85 -8.60 -3.23
C PRO A 80 11.23 -9.59 -2.13
N THR A 81 10.28 -10.03 -1.30
CA THR A 81 10.52 -10.80 -0.09
C THR A 81 10.12 -12.27 -0.27
N LYS A 82 11.12 -13.13 -0.41
CA LYS A 82 10.88 -14.57 -0.63
C LYS A 82 10.03 -15.24 0.45
N PRO A 83 10.22 -15.01 1.77
CA PRO A 83 9.38 -15.62 2.80
C PRO A 83 7.88 -15.26 2.68
N GLN A 84 7.55 -14.06 2.22
CA GLN A 84 6.17 -13.68 1.96
C GLN A 84 5.58 -14.47 0.80
N LEU A 85 6.33 -14.59 -0.29
CA LEU A 85 5.88 -15.37 -1.45
C LEU A 85 5.77 -16.87 -1.16
N ASP A 86 6.65 -17.43 -0.34
CA ASP A 86 6.55 -18.84 0.07
C ASP A 86 5.24 -19.09 0.83
N LEU A 87 4.84 -18.15 1.69
CA LEU A 87 3.54 -18.20 2.36
C LEU A 87 2.37 -18.02 1.39
N ALA A 88 2.47 -17.06 0.46
CA ALA A 88 1.46 -16.82 -0.57
C ALA A 88 1.20 -18.06 -1.42
N VAL A 89 2.26 -18.75 -1.84
CA VAL A 89 2.19 -20.02 -2.57
C VAL A 89 1.51 -21.11 -1.73
N THR A 90 1.88 -21.21 -0.45
CA THR A 90 1.30 -22.20 0.47
C THR A 90 -0.21 -22.00 0.65
N ARG A 91 -0.66 -20.74 0.69
CA ARG A 91 -2.09 -20.40 0.81
C ARG A 91 -2.88 -20.68 -0.47
N ALA A 92 -2.20 -20.89 -1.58
CA ALA A 92 -2.79 -21.20 -2.89
C ALA A 92 -3.87 -20.16 -3.32
N GLY A 93 -4.91 -20.59 -4.04
CA GLY A 93 -6.06 -19.72 -4.34
C GLY A 93 -6.10 -19.11 -5.74
N GLY A 94 -5.19 -19.51 -6.64
CA GLY A 94 -5.25 -19.20 -8.07
C GLY A 94 -4.19 -18.24 -8.63
N PRO A 95 -3.65 -17.25 -7.90
CA PRO A 95 -2.61 -16.37 -8.45
C PRO A 95 -1.31 -17.11 -8.74
N ALA A 96 -0.54 -16.59 -9.72
CA ALA A 96 0.89 -16.86 -9.83
C ALA A 96 1.68 -15.83 -9.02
N TYR A 97 2.91 -16.17 -8.62
CA TYR A 97 3.75 -15.27 -7.84
C TYR A 97 5.14 -15.13 -8.44
N ALA A 98 5.73 -13.92 -8.36
CA ALA A 98 7.05 -13.61 -8.87
C ALA A 98 7.88 -12.84 -7.84
N LEU A 99 9.15 -13.26 -7.66
CA LEU A 99 10.11 -12.54 -6.82
C LEU A 99 10.76 -11.44 -7.66
N ALA A 100 10.38 -10.19 -7.40
CA ALA A 100 10.94 -9.04 -8.09
C ALA A 100 10.69 -7.73 -7.32
N SER A 101 11.42 -6.67 -7.71
CA SER A 101 11.25 -5.33 -7.18
C SER A 101 10.25 -4.51 -7.99
N ALA A 102 9.53 -3.60 -7.34
CA ALA A 102 8.66 -2.63 -8.00
C ALA A 102 9.41 -1.69 -8.97
N HIS A 103 10.72 -1.50 -8.76
CA HIS A 103 11.57 -0.66 -9.61
C HIS A 103 11.96 -1.32 -10.95
N ALA A 104 11.73 -2.63 -11.11
CA ALA A 104 12.08 -3.39 -12.32
C ALA A 104 11.10 -4.55 -12.48
N LEU A 105 9.91 -4.25 -12.98
CA LEU A 105 8.85 -5.24 -13.17
C LEU A 105 9.23 -6.19 -14.34
N PRO A 106 9.29 -7.52 -14.11
CA PRO A 106 9.79 -8.47 -15.10
C PRO A 106 8.73 -8.82 -16.17
N PHE A 107 8.01 -7.81 -16.64
CA PHE A 107 6.94 -7.97 -17.61
C PHE A 107 7.15 -7.01 -18.79
N PRO A 108 6.71 -7.38 -20.01
CA PRO A 108 6.69 -6.46 -21.15
C PRO A 108 5.77 -5.25 -20.91
N ASP A 109 5.95 -4.22 -21.74
CA ASP A 109 5.04 -3.07 -21.77
C ASP A 109 3.62 -3.53 -22.09
N ALA A 110 2.63 -2.83 -21.52
CA ALA A 110 1.21 -3.05 -21.78
C ALA A 110 0.74 -4.51 -21.53
N SER A 111 1.28 -5.15 -20.48
CA SER A 111 0.96 -6.55 -20.14
C SER A 111 -0.31 -6.68 -19.29
N PHE A 112 -0.74 -5.63 -18.61
CA PHE A 112 -1.85 -5.66 -17.65
C PHE A 112 -2.90 -4.60 -17.94
N ASP A 113 -4.18 -4.92 -17.69
CA ASP A 113 -5.28 -3.97 -17.73
C ASP A 113 -5.61 -3.40 -16.34
N ALA A 114 -5.09 -4.00 -15.27
CA ALA A 114 -5.12 -3.44 -13.93
C ALA A 114 -3.85 -3.77 -13.15
N VAL A 115 -3.36 -2.79 -12.39
CA VAL A 115 -2.31 -2.95 -11.39
C VAL A 115 -2.87 -2.47 -10.06
N VAL A 116 -2.55 -3.16 -8.98
CA VAL A 116 -2.84 -2.73 -7.62
C VAL A 116 -1.56 -2.70 -6.80
N ALA A 117 -1.41 -1.70 -5.94
CA ALA A 117 -0.41 -1.66 -4.89
C ALA A 117 -1.07 -1.16 -3.62
N CYS A 118 -0.92 -1.91 -2.53
CA CYS A 118 -1.59 -1.63 -1.28
C CYS A 118 -0.61 -1.57 -0.12
N LEU A 119 -0.45 -0.38 0.47
CA LEU A 119 0.42 -0.12 1.61
C LEU A 119 1.88 -0.53 1.34
N VAL A 120 2.39 -0.21 0.16
CA VAL A 120 3.71 -0.61 -0.34
C VAL A 120 4.63 0.60 -0.55
N PHE A 121 4.09 1.69 -1.11
CA PHE A 121 4.93 2.80 -1.59
C PHE A 121 5.50 3.67 -0.49
N GLU A 122 4.98 3.59 0.71
CA GLU A 122 5.59 4.12 1.92
C GLU A 122 6.87 3.39 2.34
N HIS A 123 7.18 2.28 1.67
CA HIS A 123 8.39 1.47 1.89
C HIS A 123 9.32 1.44 0.66
N VAL A 124 8.94 2.08 -0.44
CA VAL A 124 9.70 2.13 -1.69
C VAL A 124 10.51 3.41 -1.77
N ASP A 125 11.84 3.30 -1.83
CA ASP A 125 12.76 4.46 -1.83
C ASP A 125 12.56 5.37 -3.05
N ASP A 126 12.60 4.81 -4.26
CA ASP A 126 12.38 5.54 -5.50
C ASP A 126 10.96 5.30 -6.02
N ALA A 127 10.01 6.04 -5.47
CA ALA A 127 8.61 5.95 -5.88
C ALA A 127 8.40 6.34 -7.34
N ASP A 128 9.23 7.23 -7.91
CA ASP A 128 9.09 7.66 -9.30
C ASP A 128 9.40 6.53 -10.26
N SER A 129 10.52 5.84 -10.05
CA SER A 129 10.88 4.67 -10.87
C SER A 129 9.84 3.57 -10.75
N ALA A 130 9.35 3.28 -9.55
CA ALA A 130 8.33 2.25 -9.36
C ALA A 130 6.98 2.64 -9.99
N ILE A 131 6.55 3.90 -9.90
CA ILE A 131 5.34 4.39 -10.58
C ILE A 131 5.52 4.38 -12.10
N ALA A 132 6.70 4.73 -12.61
CA ALA A 132 6.99 4.65 -14.04
C ALA A 132 6.90 3.21 -14.56
N GLU A 133 7.39 2.22 -13.81
CA GLU A 133 7.25 0.79 -14.15
C GLU A 133 5.78 0.34 -14.16
N VAL A 134 4.97 0.78 -13.17
CA VAL A 134 3.51 0.56 -13.19
C VAL A 134 2.91 1.14 -14.47
N GLY A 135 3.26 2.39 -14.80
CA GLY A 135 2.82 3.03 -16.05
C GLY A 135 3.26 2.26 -17.29
N ARG A 136 4.47 1.71 -17.31
CA ARG A 136 4.99 0.93 -18.46
C ARG A 136 4.22 -0.36 -18.68
N VAL A 137 3.98 -1.12 -17.62
CA VAL A 137 3.32 -2.44 -17.73
C VAL A 137 1.81 -2.36 -17.93
N LEU A 138 1.18 -1.23 -17.62
CA LEU A 138 -0.24 -1.01 -17.91
C LEU A 138 -0.45 -0.76 -19.41
N GLU A 139 -1.51 -1.34 -19.96
CA GLU A 139 -1.97 -1.01 -21.32
C GLU A 139 -2.67 0.37 -21.34
N PRO A 140 -2.76 1.04 -22.50
CA PRO A 140 -3.57 2.23 -22.65
C PRO A 140 -5.02 2.00 -22.20
N GLY A 141 -5.53 2.88 -21.32
CA GLY A 141 -6.83 2.72 -20.68
C GLY A 141 -6.84 1.78 -19.47
N GLY A 142 -5.71 1.12 -19.19
CA GLY A 142 -5.53 0.31 -17.97
C GLY A 142 -5.52 1.18 -16.70
N ARG A 143 -5.81 0.59 -15.56
CA ARG A 143 -5.99 1.30 -14.29
C ARG A 143 -5.00 0.88 -13.23
N PHE A 144 -4.52 1.84 -12.46
CA PHE A 144 -3.72 1.65 -11.25
C PHE A 144 -4.57 1.93 -10.02
N LEU A 145 -4.71 0.96 -9.15
CA LEU A 145 -5.32 1.08 -7.83
C LEU A 145 -4.23 1.29 -6.80
N PHE A 146 -4.18 2.46 -6.23
CA PHE A 146 -3.10 2.89 -5.36
C PHE A 146 -3.64 3.17 -3.96
N PHE A 147 -3.36 2.26 -3.02
CA PHE A 147 -3.71 2.36 -1.61
C PHE A 147 -2.48 2.74 -0.81
N LEU A 148 -2.59 3.77 0.00
CA LEU A 148 -1.53 4.29 0.86
C LEU A 148 -2.04 4.48 2.28
N ASN A 149 -1.19 4.31 3.26
CA ASN A 149 -1.39 5.00 4.52
C ASN A 149 -1.46 6.50 4.22
N HIS A 150 -2.45 7.19 4.81
CA HIS A 150 -2.70 8.58 4.45
C HIS A 150 -1.47 9.46 4.77
N PRO A 151 -0.90 10.19 3.80
CA PRO A 151 0.32 10.99 4.02
C PRO A 151 0.20 12.00 5.16
N LEU A 152 -1.03 12.48 5.45
CA LEU A 152 -1.27 13.38 6.57
C LEU A 152 -0.89 12.74 7.91
N LEU A 153 -1.15 11.45 8.08
CA LEU A 153 -0.87 10.70 9.31
C LEU A 153 0.57 10.22 9.36
N GLN A 154 1.18 9.98 8.19
CA GLN A 154 2.55 9.47 8.06
C GLN A 154 3.64 10.56 8.17
N ALA A 155 3.28 11.84 8.29
CA ALA A 155 4.27 12.89 8.49
C ALA A 155 4.99 12.67 9.83
N PRO A 156 6.35 12.68 9.86
CA PRO A 156 7.12 12.39 11.06
C PRO A 156 6.73 13.26 12.25
N GLY A 157 6.51 12.64 13.40
CA GLY A 157 6.06 13.34 14.61
C GLY A 157 4.58 13.74 14.61
N SER A 158 3.79 13.25 13.64
CA SER A 158 2.34 13.29 13.70
C SER A 158 1.82 12.30 14.74
N GLY A 159 0.70 12.62 15.35
CA GLY A 159 0.09 11.74 16.34
C GLY A 159 -0.97 12.43 17.19
N TRP A 160 -1.69 11.64 17.97
CA TRP A 160 -2.61 12.14 18.95
C TRP A 160 -1.87 12.86 20.08
N VAL A 161 -2.37 14.01 20.48
CA VAL A 161 -1.94 14.77 21.64
C VAL A 161 -3.11 14.85 22.60
N ASP A 162 -2.85 14.44 23.83
CA ASP A 162 -3.80 14.55 24.93
C ASP A 162 -3.34 15.68 25.86
N ASP A 163 -3.90 16.88 25.63
CA ASP A 163 -3.54 18.09 26.38
C ASP A 163 -4.29 18.12 27.72
N GLN A 164 -3.62 17.71 28.78
CA GLN A 164 -4.16 17.65 30.14
C GLN A 164 -4.43 19.05 30.74
N ILE A 165 -3.87 20.11 30.16
CA ILE A 165 -4.08 21.49 30.65
C ILE A 165 -5.35 22.06 30.04
N LEU A 166 -5.51 21.91 28.71
CA LEU A 166 -6.69 22.40 28.00
C LEU A 166 -7.85 21.40 28.06
N MET A 167 -7.61 20.19 28.54
CA MET A 167 -8.59 19.08 28.53
C MET A 167 -9.12 18.81 27.14
N GLU A 168 -8.23 18.87 26.15
CA GLU A 168 -8.52 18.67 24.74
C GLU A 168 -7.66 17.54 24.17
N GLN A 169 -8.22 16.80 23.23
CA GLN A 169 -7.51 15.79 22.46
C GLN A 169 -7.55 16.21 21.00
N TYR A 170 -6.38 16.23 20.35
CA TYR A 170 -6.28 16.63 18.94
C TYR A 170 -5.17 15.88 18.21
N TRP A 171 -5.29 15.81 16.88
CA TRP A 171 -4.25 15.28 16.03
C TRP A 171 -3.25 16.37 15.70
N ARG A 172 -2.00 16.17 16.08
CA ARG A 172 -0.87 17.00 15.66
C ARG A 172 -0.33 16.50 14.33
N ILE A 173 -0.17 17.40 13.38
CA ILE A 173 0.52 17.13 12.11
C ILE A 173 1.98 17.57 12.24
N GLY A 174 2.90 16.68 11.87
CA GLY A 174 4.33 16.96 11.76
C GLY A 174 4.67 17.77 10.51
N PRO A 175 5.98 17.87 10.13
CA PRO A 175 6.45 18.66 8.98
C PRO A 175 6.05 18.00 7.65
N TYR A 176 4.78 18.05 7.30
CA TYR A 176 4.14 17.40 6.17
C TYR A 176 4.80 17.62 4.80
N LEU A 177 5.36 18.81 4.55
CA LEU A 177 5.96 19.13 3.24
C LEU A 177 7.38 18.61 3.06
N ILE A 178 7.98 18.04 4.11
CA ILE A 178 9.35 17.54 4.10
C ILE A 178 9.30 16.04 3.87
N GLU A 179 9.86 15.56 2.74
CA GLU A 179 10.08 14.13 2.56
C GLU A 179 11.07 13.63 3.60
N ASP A 180 10.76 12.54 4.26
CA ASP A 180 11.58 11.97 5.33
C ASP A 180 11.57 10.45 5.25
N LYS A 181 12.73 9.85 5.56
CA LYS A 181 12.90 8.40 5.70
C LYS A 181 13.23 8.10 7.15
N SER A 182 12.34 7.41 7.80
CA SER A 182 12.48 6.99 9.20
C SER A 182 12.46 5.48 9.34
N LEU A 183 13.08 5.00 10.44
CA LEU A 183 12.86 3.64 10.92
C LEU A 183 11.86 3.73 12.07
N GLU A 184 10.70 3.16 11.90
CA GLU A 184 9.65 3.15 12.90
C GLU A 184 9.62 1.80 13.62
N GLU A 185 9.59 1.84 14.94
CA GLU A 185 9.38 0.65 15.76
C GLU A 185 7.87 0.35 15.80
N VAL A 186 7.43 -0.55 14.92
CA VAL A 186 6.01 -0.95 14.80
C VAL A 186 5.57 -1.91 15.89
N GLU A 187 6.52 -2.65 16.44
CA GLU A 187 6.40 -3.48 17.62
C GLU A 187 7.78 -3.57 18.30
N LYS A 188 7.82 -3.92 19.57
CA LYS A 188 9.07 -3.97 20.34
C LYS A 188 10.15 -4.80 19.63
N GLY A 189 11.18 -4.11 19.15
CA GLY A 189 12.33 -4.69 18.44
C GLY A 189 12.09 -4.91 16.94
N ILE A 190 10.93 -4.55 16.38
CA ILE A 190 10.63 -4.66 14.95
C ILE A 190 10.66 -3.28 14.33
N LEU A 191 11.70 -3.02 13.56
CA LEU A 191 11.93 -1.73 12.88
C LEU A 191 11.62 -1.87 11.39
N LEU A 192 10.76 -0.98 10.88
CA LEU A 192 10.41 -0.89 9.47
C LEU A 192 10.80 0.48 8.90
N PRO A 193 11.32 0.52 7.67
CA PRO A 193 11.53 1.79 6.98
C PRO A 193 10.19 2.35 6.51
N PHE A 194 9.90 3.59 6.90
CA PHE A 194 8.80 4.38 6.35
C PHE A 194 9.35 5.61 5.66
N ILE A 195 8.75 5.94 4.53
CA ILE A 195 9.12 7.10 3.73
C ILE A 195 7.90 7.99 3.59
N HIS A 196 7.90 9.06 4.37
CA HIS A 196 6.89 10.10 4.25
C HIS A 196 7.10 10.90 2.96
N ARG A 197 6.01 11.05 2.20
CA ARG A 197 5.93 11.92 1.03
C ARG A 197 4.62 12.69 1.05
N PRO A 198 4.63 14.01 0.77
CA PRO A 198 3.39 14.76 0.60
C PRO A 198 2.53 14.16 -0.52
N LEU A 199 1.21 14.28 -0.41
CA LEU A 199 0.28 13.78 -1.44
C LEU A 199 0.63 14.29 -2.86
N SER A 200 1.03 15.56 -2.96
CA SER A 200 1.43 16.16 -4.24
C SER A 200 2.59 15.43 -4.91
N ARG A 201 3.48 14.81 -4.13
CA ARG A 201 4.61 14.06 -4.66
C ARG A 201 4.14 12.81 -5.42
N TYR A 202 3.18 12.07 -4.86
CA TYR A 202 2.59 10.90 -5.51
C TYR A 202 1.76 11.30 -6.75
N VAL A 203 0.91 12.33 -6.64
CA VAL A 203 0.08 12.80 -7.77
C VAL A 203 0.93 13.26 -8.94
N ASN A 204 2.02 13.98 -8.68
CA ASN A 204 2.92 14.44 -9.75
C ASN A 204 3.71 13.28 -10.37
N ALA A 205 4.14 12.28 -9.59
CA ALA A 205 4.79 11.09 -10.12
C ALA A 205 3.86 10.27 -11.02
N LEU A 206 2.60 10.09 -10.59
CA LEU A 206 1.57 9.45 -11.42
C LEU A 206 1.39 10.19 -12.75
N ALA A 207 1.20 11.50 -12.71
CA ALA A 207 1.04 12.32 -13.91
C ALA A 207 2.26 12.23 -14.85
N SER A 208 3.47 12.24 -14.30
CA SER A 208 4.73 12.08 -15.06
C SER A 208 4.85 10.72 -15.75
N ALA A 209 4.25 9.68 -15.15
CA ALA A 209 4.17 8.32 -15.74
C ALA A 209 2.98 8.14 -16.70
N GLY A 210 2.24 9.20 -17.03
CA GLY A 210 1.05 9.14 -17.89
C GLY A 210 -0.18 8.51 -17.23
N LEU A 211 -0.20 8.48 -15.91
CA LEU A 211 -1.29 7.95 -15.09
C LEU A 211 -2.09 9.13 -14.51
N LEU A 212 -3.31 9.33 -14.99
CA LEU A 212 -4.18 10.41 -14.49
C LEU A 212 -5.08 9.88 -13.36
N VAL A 213 -5.05 10.56 -12.23
CA VAL A 213 -5.98 10.28 -11.12
C VAL A 213 -7.40 10.61 -11.56
N THR A 214 -8.24 9.59 -11.67
CA THR A 214 -9.66 9.71 -12.06
C THR A 214 -10.59 9.62 -10.85
N ARG A 215 -10.08 9.10 -9.73
CA ARG A 215 -10.81 9.01 -8.46
C ARG A 215 -9.84 9.04 -7.29
N MET A 216 -10.24 9.72 -6.22
CA MET A 216 -9.56 9.74 -4.93
C MET A 216 -10.59 9.57 -3.82
N GLU A 217 -10.31 8.73 -2.85
CA GLU A 217 -11.17 8.49 -1.69
C GLU A 217 -10.34 8.52 -0.41
N GLU A 218 -10.90 9.15 0.61
CA GLU A 218 -10.37 9.24 1.96
C GLU A 218 -11.47 8.72 2.90
N PRO A 219 -11.63 7.39 2.98
CA PRO A 219 -12.72 6.83 3.77
C PRO A 219 -12.49 7.02 5.26
N ALA A 220 -13.57 7.23 6.01
CA ALA A 220 -13.49 7.19 7.47
C ALA A 220 -12.99 5.81 7.93
N PRO A 221 -12.21 5.72 9.02
CA PRO A 221 -11.78 4.42 9.55
C PRO A 221 -12.96 3.49 9.82
N PRO A 222 -12.81 2.18 9.55
CA PRO A 222 -13.91 1.25 9.68
C PRO A 222 -14.30 0.97 11.15
N PRO A 223 -15.50 0.47 11.41
CA PRO A 223 -15.99 0.18 12.76
C PRO A 223 -15.06 -0.73 13.57
N GLY A 224 -14.47 -1.74 12.95
CA GLY A 224 -13.52 -2.64 13.62
C GLY A 224 -12.25 -1.94 14.08
N PHE A 225 -11.73 -0.98 13.30
CA PHE A 225 -10.63 -0.12 13.75
C PHE A 225 -11.06 0.80 14.89
N LEU A 226 -12.19 1.50 14.76
CA LEU A 226 -12.68 2.44 15.76
C LEU A 226 -12.94 1.73 17.11
N ALA A 227 -13.37 0.49 17.08
CA ALA A 227 -13.55 -0.30 18.30
C ALA A 227 -12.22 -0.58 19.04
N ARG A 228 -11.07 -0.59 18.31
CA ARG A 228 -9.73 -0.74 18.89
C ARG A 228 -9.14 0.61 19.34
N ALA A 229 -9.59 1.72 18.76
CA ALA A 229 -9.10 3.08 18.99
C ALA A 229 -10.10 3.91 19.81
N HIS A 230 -10.85 3.28 20.71
CA HIS A 230 -11.95 3.90 21.46
C HIS A 230 -11.52 5.02 22.42
N GLU A 231 -10.23 5.09 22.76
CA GLU A 231 -9.64 6.16 23.57
C GLU A 231 -9.54 7.51 22.81
N TYR A 232 -9.67 7.50 21.48
CA TYR A 232 -9.61 8.70 20.64
C TYR A 232 -10.99 9.06 20.11
N VAL A 233 -11.62 10.04 20.75
CA VAL A 233 -13.02 10.41 20.51
C VAL A 233 -13.28 10.84 19.06
N GLU A 234 -12.30 11.51 18.44
CA GLU A 234 -12.41 12.02 17.07
C GLU A 234 -11.73 11.12 16.02
N ALA A 235 -11.35 9.89 16.37
CA ALA A 235 -10.64 8.99 15.45
C ALA A 235 -11.38 8.81 14.11
N ALA A 236 -12.71 8.83 14.11
CA ALA A 236 -13.54 8.73 12.91
C ALA A 236 -13.43 9.95 11.95
N ALA A 237 -12.90 11.07 12.42
CA ALA A 237 -12.77 12.31 11.64
C ALA A 237 -11.45 12.39 10.86
N PHE A 238 -10.53 11.45 11.07
CA PHE A 238 -9.20 11.45 10.45
C PHE A 238 -9.05 10.27 9.48
N PRO A 239 -8.74 10.53 8.19
CA PRO A 239 -8.57 9.46 7.21
C PRO A 239 -7.24 8.74 7.45
N ARG A 240 -7.29 7.42 7.64
CA ARG A 240 -6.10 6.58 7.76
C ARG A 240 -5.64 6.06 6.41
N LEU A 241 -6.59 5.76 5.54
CA LEU A 241 -6.39 5.23 4.21
C LEU A 241 -6.58 6.33 3.16
N LEU A 242 -5.66 6.39 2.21
CA LEU A 242 -5.82 7.13 0.96
C LEU A 242 -5.93 6.12 -0.19
N PHE A 243 -7.00 6.18 -0.95
CA PHE A 243 -7.16 5.44 -2.18
C PHE A 243 -7.16 6.37 -3.39
N MET A 244 -6.35 6.05 -4.39
CA MET A 244 -6.38 6.70 -5.69
C MET A 244 -6.54 5.67 -6.80
N ARG A 245 -7.46 5.92 -7.72
CA ARG A 245 -7.52 5.24 -9.01
C ARG A 245 -6.95 6.16 -10.06
N ALA A 246 -5.90 5.72 -10.74
CA ALA A 246 -5.34 6.41 -11.89
C ALA A 246 -5.51 5.56 -13.15
N GLU A 247 -5.71 6.22 -14.30
CA GLU A 247 -5.87 5.56 -15.59
C GLU A 247 -4.73 5.97 -16.52
N LYS A 248 -4.17 4.98 -17.22
CA LYS A 248 -3.13 5.25 -18.23
C LYS A 248 -3.74 5.91 -19.45
N LEU A 249 -3.18 7.06 -19.81
CA LEU A 249 -3.58 7.76 -21.02
C LEU A 249 -3.40 6.86 -22.25
N GLY A 250 -4.41 6.86 -23.13
CA GLY A 250 -4.28 6.31 -24.46
C GLY A 250 -3.40 7.24 -25.30
N THR A 251 -2.28 6.75 -25.80
CA THR A 251 -1.50 7.44 -26.85
C THR A 251 -2.01 7.05 -28.21
#